data_138e96416d30e19b3667577d533e3588
#
_entry.id   138e96416d30e19b3667577d533e3588
#
_cell.length_a   1.000
_cell.length_b   1.000
_cell.length_c   1.000
_cell.angle_alpha   90.00
_cell.angle_beta   90.00
_cell.angle_gamma   90.00
#
_symmetry.space_group_name_H-M   'P 1'
#
loop_
_entity.id
_entity.type
_entity.pdbx_description
1 polymer ?
#
loop_
_entity_poly.entity_id
_entity_poly.type
_entity_poly.pdbx_seq_one_letter_code
_entity_poly.pdbx_strand_id
1 'polypeptide(L)'
;MPKEKTQGNVTVQSQNDNATQRVPENEKKGFCSIAFVAAGYCICMSGLYTGAAMGFGMNFKEAILAVIVGNVILSVYGGLIGAAGAREGVSTSMLARHTFGREGSKVIGILLAAVMAGWYAVQVGFFGSTMSALFPNGGIITSQYVAAFWGGILMMVTAYMGYKGLNILSYIAVPSIAILSVVGVCVAVKGSGGWNAIMNLVPPKPMTISASIVAIVGSFAGGAAAQSDITRYAKDAKTSWLGTVFGYLIANTFVILAGYLITAATGESDPPVAFLAM
;
A
#
# COMPACT_ATOMS: atom_id res chain seq x y z
N MET A 1 52.33 15.04 23.68
CA MET A 1 51.09 14.32 23.44
C MET A 1 50.15 15.20 22.63
N PRO A 2 49.86 14.91 21.37
CA PRO A 2 48.93 15.71 20.57
C PRO A 2 47.50 15.21 20.82
N LYS A 3 46.59 16.14 21.01
CA LYS A 3 45.15 15.91 21.12
C LYS A 3 44.60 15.49 19.75
N GLU A 4 44.06 14.30 19.68
CA GLU A 4 43.38 13.77 18.52
C GLU A 4 42.04 14.48 18.32
N LYS A 5 41.88 15.14 17.16
CA LYS A 5 40.67 15.82 16.76
C LYS A 5 39.64 14.78 16.28
N THR A 6 38.70 14.38 17.15
CA THR A 6 37.51 13.64 16.75
C THR A 6 36.45 14.65 16.31
N GLN A 7 36.48 15.07 15.06
CA GLN A 7 35.39 15.77 14.39
C GLN A 7 35.28 15.26 12.97
N GLY A 8 34.15 14.68 12.62
CA GLY A 8 33.80 14.55 11.21
C GLY A 8 33.18 13.27 10.70
N ASN A 9 32.46 12.45 11.52
CA ASN A 9 31.83 11.25 10.99
C ASN A 9 30.37 11.00 11.46
N VAL A 10 29.67 12.00 11.98
CA VAL A 10 28.32 11.82 12.53
C VAL A 10 27.20 12.10 11.50
N THR A 11 27.50 12.77 10.39
CA THR A 11 26.47 13.29 9.47
C THR A 11 26.17 12.43 8.24
N VAL A 12 26.99 11.44 7.91
CA VAL A 12 26.78 10.59 6.71
C VAL A 12 26.07 9.28 7.06
N GLN A 13 26.15 8.81 8.29
CA GLN A 13 25.57 7.53 8.71
C GLN A 13 24.04 7.57 8.95
N SER A 14 23.46 8.74 9.10
CA SER A 14 22.00 8.90 9.31
C SER A 14 21.15 8.89 8.03
N GLN A 15 21.78 8.86 6.86
CA GLN A 15 21.09 8.83 5.56
C GLN A 15 21.03 7.44 4.91
N ASN A 16 21.77 6.46 5.42
CA ASN A 16 21.67 5.09 4.93
C ASN A 16 20.50 4.39 5.64
N ASP A 17 19.43 4.15 4.91
CA ASP A 17 18.21 3.39 5.31
C ASP A 17 18.52 1.89 5.59
N ASN A 18 19.69 1.58 6.13
CA ASN A 18 20.16 0.22 6.46
C ASN A 18 19.89 -0.83 5.35
N ALA A 19 19.91 -0.38 4.07
CA ALA A 19 19.51 -1.20 2.92
C ALA A 19 20.37 -2.46 2.77
N THR A 20 21.66 -2.36 3.09
CA THR A 20 22.66 -3.45 2.98
C THR A 20 23.22 -3.91 4.32
N GLN A 21 22.71 -3.39 5.42
CA GLN A 21 23.17 -3.68 6.77
C GLN A 21 21.97 -4.09 7.66
N ARG A 22 22.27 -4.75 8.76
CA ARG A 22 21.28 -5.08 9.79
C ARG A 22 20.83 -3.79 10.50
N VAL A 23 19.52 -3.64 10.70
CA VAL A 23 18.95 -2.54 11.49
C VAL A 23 19.44 -2.63 12.93
N PRO A 24 20.06 -1.56 13.49
CA PRO A 24 20.51 -1.54 14.88
C PRO A 24 19.32 -1.65 15.86
N GLU A 25 19.55 -2.24 17.03
CA GLU A 25 18.50 -2.47 18.03
C GLU A 25 17.84 -1.17 18.54
N ASN A 26 18.59 -0.06 18.59
CA ASN A 26 18.08 1.26 18.98
C ASN A 26 17.15 1.90 17.93
N GLU A 27 17.16 1.43 16.69
CA GLU A 27 16.28 1.88 15.60
C GLU A 27 15.01 1.04 15.47
N LYS A 28 14.93 -0.09 16.20
CA LYS A 28 13.78 -0.98 16.18
C LYS A 28 12.51 -0.30 16.70
N LYS A 29 11.37 -0.61 16.07
CA LYS A 29 10.07 0.03 16.31
C LYS A 29 9.06 -0.96 16.92
N GLY A 30 8.16 -0.41 17.72
CA GLY A 30 7.03 -1.17 18.27
C GLY A 30 5.88 -1.33 17.28
N PHE A 31 4.84 -2.05 17.74
CA PHE A 31 3.68 -2.42 16.95
C PHE A 31 3.00 -1.21 16.25
N CYS A 32 2.73 -0.12 16.95
CA CYS A 32 2.02 1.02 16.37
C CYS A 32 2.74 1.58 15.13
N SER A 33 4.08 1.78 15.20
CA SER A 33 4.84 2.28 14.06
C SER A 33 4.79 1.31 12.87
N ILE A 34 5.00 0.01 13.10
CA ILE A 34 4.96 -1.01 12.05
C ILE A 34 3.55 -1.13 11.45
N ALA A 35 2.51 -1.15 12.29
CA ALA A 35 1.13 -1.25 11.84
C ALA A 35 0.68 -0.04 11.01
N PHE A 36 1.04 1.19 11.43
CA PHE A 36 0.72 2.39 10.65
C PHE A 36 1.46 2.46 9.32
N VAL A 37 2.73 2.07 9.27
CA VAL A 37 3.48 2.01 8.00
C VAL A 37 2.90 0.92 7.10
N ALA A 38 2.58 -0.26 7.63
CA ALA A 38 1.94 -1.32 6.86
C ALA A 38 0.54 -0.91 6.38
N ALA A 39 -0.25 -0.21 7.21
CA ALA A 39 -1.53 0.34 6.81
C ALA A 39 -1.38 1.40 5.71
N GLY A 40 -0.44 2.33 5.86
CA GLY A 40 -0.16 3.36 4.85
C GLY A 40 0.31 2.77 3.52
N TYR A 41 1.02 1.64 3.57
CA TYR A 41 1.40 0.90 2.38
C TYR A 41 0.20 0.26 1.68
N CYS A 42 -0.79 -0.23 2.43
CA CYS A 42 -1.98 -0.88 1.91
C CYS A 42 -3.10 0.10 1.52
N ILE A 43 -3.23 1.24 2.21
CA ILE A 43 -4.24 2.27 1.93
C ILE A 43 -3.74 3.14 0.78
N CYS A 44 -4.04 2.72 -0.43
CA CYS A 44 -3.65 3.41 -1.66
C CYS A 44 -4.74 3.30 -2.73
N MET A 45 -4.63 4.13 -3.78
CA MET A 45 -5.61 4.19 -4.87
C MET A 45 -5.84 2.84 -5.54
N SER A 46 -4.80 2.02 -5.71
CA SER A 46 -4.95 0.69 -6.31
C SER A 46 -5.91 -0.23 -5.55
N GLY A 47 -6.00 -0.10 -4.22
CA GLY A 47 -6.99 -0.80 -3.41
C GLY A 47 -8.43 -0.37 -3.73
N LEU A 48 -8.67 0.96 -3.87
CA LEU A 48 -9.97 1.49 -4.28
C LEU A 48 -10.36 1.00 -5.68
N TYR A 49 -9.43 1.03 -6.65
CA TYR A 49 -9.70 0.52 -8.01
C TYR A 49 -9.95 -0.99 -8.04
N THR A 50 -9.22 -1.77 -7.22
CA THR A 50 -9.49 -3.20 -7.07
C THR A 50 -10.91 -3.44 -6.53
N GLY A 51 -11.31 -2.69 -5.53
CA GLY A 51 -12.66 -2.71 -5.00
C GLY A 51 -13.71 -2.26 -6.03
N ALA A 52 -13.44 -1.20 -6.77
CA ALA A 52 -14.32 -0.69 -7.82
C ALA A 52 -14.58 -1.74 -8.92
N ALA A 53 -13.54 -2.43 -9.38
CA ALA A 53 -13.68 -3.53 -10.34
C ALA A 53 -14.60 -4.64 -9.82
N MET A 54 -14.54 -4.95 -8.52
CA MET A 54 -15.42 -5.93 -7.87
C MET A 54 -16.85 -5.40 -7.72
N GLY A 55 -17.05 -4.08 -7.54
CA GLY A 55 -18.37 -3.44 -7.45
C GLY A 55 -19.20 -3.62 -8.71
N PHE A 56 -18.57 -3.75 -9.87
CA PHE A 56 -19.22 -4.10 -11.13
C PHE A 56 -19.42 -5.60 -11.34
N GLY A 57 -18.62 -6.44 -10.66
CA GLY A 57 -18.51 -7.86 -10.98
C GLY A 57 -19.09 -8.81 -9.96
N MET A 58 -19.40 -8.38 -8.75
CA MET A 58 -19.75 -9.28 -7.66
C MET A 58 -20.91 -8.77 -6.81
N ASN A 59 -21.71 -9.70 -6.28
CA ASN A 59 -22.62 -9.38 -5.19
C ASN A 59 -21.84 -9.15 -3.87
N PHE A 60 -22.48 -8.51 -2.91
CA PHE A 60 -21.84 -8.08 -1.66
C PHE A 60 -21.22 -9.24 -0.84
N LYS A 61 -21.91 -10.39 -0.78
CA LYS A 61 -21.44 -11.55 0.00
C LYS A 61 -20.21 -12.19 -0.61
N GLU A 62 -20.21 -12.34 -1.92
CA GLU A 62 -19.06 -12.88 -2.66
C GLU A 62 -17.86 -11.93 -2.60
N ALA A 63 -18.12 -10.62 -2.69
CA ALA A 63 -17.07 -9.60 -2.55
C ALA A 63 -16.38 -9.67 -1.19
N ILE A 64 -17.14 -9.72 -0.09
CA ILE A 64 -16.57 -9.88 1.26
C ILE A 64 -15.74 -11.16 1.36
N LEU A 65 -16.26 -12.28 0.87
CA LEU A 65 -15.56 -13.56 0.91
C LEU A 65 -14.23 -13.47 0.15
N ALA A 66 -14.24 -12.94 -1.08
CA ALA A 66 -13.06 -12.80 -1.90
C ALA A 66 -12.01 -11.87 -1.25
N VAL A 67 -12.46 -10.75 -0.67
CA VAL A 67 -11.58 -9.79 0.01
C VAL A 67 -10.93 -10.40 1.25
N ILE A 68 -11.68 -11.10 2.07
CA ILE A 68 -11.14 -11.75 3.28
C ILE A 68 -10.14 -12.84 2.88
N VAL A 69 -10.51 -13.74 1.96
CA VAL A 69 -9.62 -14.84 1.53
C VAL A 69 -8.35 -14.30 0.89
N GLY A 70 -8.44 -13.32 -0.03
CA GLY A 70 -7.29 -12.71 -0.67
C GLY A 70 -6.34 -12.06 0.33
N ASN A 71 -6.88 -11.31 1.30
CA ASN A 71 -6.09 -10.63 2.32
C ASN A 71 -5.53 -11.59 3.39
N VAL A 72 -6.19 -12.71 3.68
CA VAL A 72 -5.61 -13.79 4.51
C VAL A 72 -4.40 -14.38 3.80
N ILE A 73 -4.49 -14.69 2.50
CA ILE A 73 -3.35 -15.19 1.72
C ILE A 73 -2.18 -14.21 1.77
N LEU A 74 -2.44 -12.91 1.53
CA LEU A 74 -1.42 -11.85 1.62
C LEU A 74 -0.82 -11.73 3.03
N SER A 75 -1.65 -11.81 4.07
CA SER A 75 -1.22 -11.75 5.47
C SER A 75 -0.32 -12.92 5.85
N VAL A 76 -0.64 -14.13 5.41
CA VAL A 76 0.18 -15.32 5.68
C VAL A 76 1.50 -15.21 4.92
N TYR A 77 1.45 -14.96 3.62
CA TYR A 77 2.60 -14.85 2.76
C TYR A 77 3.55 -13.71 3.20
N GLY A 78 3.02 -12.48 3.29
CA GLY A 78 3.80 -11.33 3.73
C GLY A 78 4.24 -11.45 5.20
N GLY A 79 3.41 -12.04 6.05
CA GLY A 79 3.72 -12.27 7.47
C GLY A 79 4.92 -13.21 7.68
N LEU A 80 5.03 -14.28 6.90
CA LEU A 80 6.17 -15.21 6.94
C LEU A 80 7.47 -14.50 6.52
N ILE A 81 7.44 -13.77 5.40
CA ILE A 81 8.59 -13.00 4.92
C ILE A 81 8.96 -11.90 5.91
N GLY A 82 7.94 -11.17 6.39
CA GLY A 82 8.13 -10.11 7.36
C GLY A 82 8.71 -10.59 8.69
N ALA A 83 8.25 -11.73 9.19
CA ALA A 83 8.78 -12.33 10.43
C ALA A 83 10.24 -12.73 10.28
N ALA A 84 10.63 -13.28 9.13
CA ALA A 84 12.03 -13.58 8.81
C ALA A 84 12.86 -12.30 8.78
N GLY A 85 12.37 -11.25 8.08
CA GLY A 85 13.01 -9.94 8.01
C GLY A 85 13.20 -9.28 9.38
N ALA A 86 12.21 -9.37 10.26
CA ALA A 86 12.31 -8.82 11.62
C ALA A 86 13.36 -9.55 12.49
N ARG A 87 13.45 -10.88 12.36
CA ARG A 87 14.47 -11.69 13.09
C ARG A 87 15.88 -11.32 12.65
N GLU A 88 16.11 -11.25 11.35
CA GLU A 88 17.42 -10.94 10.79
C GLU A 88 17.72 -9.44 10.76
N GLY A 89 16.71 -8.58 10.82
CA GLY A 89 16.85 -7.13 10.75
C GLY A 89 17.37 -6.62 9.40
N VAL A 90 17.08 -7.35 8.30
CA VAL A 90 17.64 -7.05 6.97
C VAL A 90 16.55 -6.88 5.90
N SER A 91 16.92 -6.24 4.79
CA SER A 91 16.04 -6.06 3.63
C SER A 91 15.72 -7.38 2.92
N THR A 92 14.66 -7.40 2.11
CA THR A 92 14.24 -8.56 1.35
C THR A 92 15.35 -9.09 0.43
N SER A 93 16.09 -8.22 -0.23
CA SER A 93 17.22 -8.61 -1.08
C SER A 93 18.36 -9.23 -0.29
N MET A 94 18.61 -8.75 0.93
CA MET A 94 19.61 -9.35 1.83
C MET A 94 19.11 -10.69 2.38
N LEU A 95 17.82 -10.80 2.72
CA LEU A 95 17.22 -12.07 3.16
C LEU A 95 17.32 -13.14 2.05
N ALA A 96 17.11 -12.76 0.80
CA ALA A 96 17.23 -13.65 -0.36
C ALA A 96 18.65 -14.24 -0.53
N ARG A 97 19.70 -13.60 0.04
CA ARG A 97 21.08 -14.14 -0.03
C ARG A 97 21.23 -15.46 0.72
N HIS A 98 20.44 -15.67 1.76
CA HIS A 98 20.49 -16.93 2.53
C HIS A 98 19.97 -18.11 1.69
N THR A 99 19.03 -17.89 0.79
CA THR A 99 18.41 -18.93 -0.04
C THR A 99 19.05 -19.06 -1.41
N PHE A 100 19.34 -17.93 -2.07
CA PHE A 100 19.77 -17.88 -3.48
C PHE A 100 21.26 -17.52 -3.64
N GLY A 101 22.00 -17.34 -2.54
CA GLY A 101 23.39 -16.91 -2.56
C GLY A 101 23.57 -15.47 -3.07
N ARG A 102 24.84 -15.07 -3.23
CA ARG A 102 25.20 -13.68 -3.57
C ARG A 102 24.70 -13.27 -4.97
N GLU A 103 24.84 -14.12 -5.96
CA GLU A 103 24.45 -13.79 -7.33
C GLU A 103 22.94 -13.90 -7.52
N GLY A 104 22.29 -14.92 -6.96
CA GLY A 104 20.83 -15.07 -7.03
C GLY A 104 20.11 -13.92 -6.31
N SER A 105 20.65 -13.40 -5.21
CA SER A 105 20.04 -12.24 -4.51
C SER A 105 20.07 -10.95 -5.34
N LYS A 106 21.04 -10.78 -6.24
CA LYS A 106 21.07 -9.63 -7.17
C LYS A 106 19.89 -9.71 -8.15
N VAL A 107 19.60 -10.91 -8.67
CA VAL A 107 18.46 -11.12 -9.57
C VAL A 107 17.16 -10.79 -8.85
N ILE A 108 16.96 -11.31 -7.63
CA ILE A 108 15.78 -10.99 -6.81
C ILE A 108 15.67 -9.48 -6.54
N GLY A 109 16.79 -8.80 -6.21
CA GLY A 109 16.82 -7.36 -6.01
C GLY A 109 16.40 -6.56 -7.26
N ILE A 110 16.88 -6.96 -8.44
CA ILE A 110 16.50 -6.33 -9.71
C ILE A 110 15.01 -6.55 -10.01
N LEU A 111 14.51 -7.79 -9.83
CA LEU A 111 13.10 -8.10 -10.03
C LEU A 111 12.19 -7.29 -9.10
N LEU A 112 12.52 -7.21 -7.81
CA LEU A 112 11.78 -6.40 -6.85
C LEU A 112 11.82 -4.91 -7.23
N ALA A 113 12.98 -4.38 -7.62
CA ALA A 113 13.10 -3.00 -8.07
C ALA A 113 12.23 -2.72 -9.30
N ALA A 114 12.21 -3.62 -10.27
CA ALA A 114 11.36 -3.50 -11.47
C ALA A 114 9.86 -3.52 -11.11
N VAL A 115 9.44 -4.44 -10.24
CA VAL A 115 8.06 -4.51 -9.74
C VAL A 115 7.67 -3.24 -8.99
N MET A 116 8.52 -2.74 -8.09
CA MET A 116 8.25 -1.50 -7.35
C MET A 116 8.22 -0.27 -8.25
N ALA A 117 9.10 -0.19 -9.27
CA ALA A 117 9.06 0.87 -10.27
C ALA A 117 7.76 0.84 -11.09
N GLY A 118 7.29 -0.36 -11.46
CA GLY A 118 5.98 -0.53 -12.11
C GLY A 118 4.83 -0.05 -11.25
N TRP A 119 4.79 -0.43 -9.98
CA TRP A 119 3.78 0.05 -9.02
C TRP A 119 3.86 1.55 -8.75
N TYR A 120 5.06 2.10 -8.69
CA TYR A 120 5.24 3.55 -8.61
C TYR A 120 4.62 4.26 -9.81
N ALA A 121 4.87 3.78 -11.03
CA ALA A 121 4.27 4.35 -12.24
C ALA A 121 2.74 4.30 -12.22
N VAL A 122 2.14 3.20 -11.75
CA VAL A 122 0.68 3.07 -11.57
C VAL A 122 0.15 4.11 -10.57
N GLN A 123 0.77 4.26 -9.42
CA GLN A 123 0.31 5.22 -8.39
C GLN A 123 0.45 6.68 -8.87
N VAL A 124 1.53 7.00 -9.59
CA VAL A 124 1.73 8.31 -10.22
C VAL A 124 0.66 8.57 -11.29
N GLY A 125 0.30 7.54 -12.08
CA GLY A 125 -0.80 7.62 -13.04
C GLY A 125 -2.15 7.91 -12.37
N PHE A 126 -2.47 7.22 -11.28
CA PHE A 126 -3.68 7.49 -10.49
C PHE A 126 -3.71 8.90 -9.90
N PHE A 127 -2.57 9.40 -9.43
CA PHE A 127 -2.48 10.78 -8.96
C PHE A 127 -2.78 11.77 -10.09
N GLY A 128 -2.20 11.57 -11.27
CA GLY A 128 -2.45 12.41 -12.44
C GLY A 128 -3.92 12.41 -12.88
N SER A 129 -4.55 11.23 -12.95
CA SER A 129 -5.97 11.11 -13.30
C SER A 129 -6.87 11.78 -12.25
N THR A 130 -6.57 11.60 -10.97
CA THR A 130 -7.31 12.25 -9.88
C THR A 130 -7.23 13.77 -9.96
N MET A 131 -6.03 14.33 -10.19
CA MET A 131 -5.85 15.78 -10.31
C MET A 131 -6.59 16.33 -11.51
N SER A 132 -6.57 15.63 -12.64
CA SER A 132 -7.30 16.02 -13.84
C SER A 132 -8.82 15.97 -13.64
N ALA A 133 -9.33 14.99 -12.91
CA ALA A 133 -10.75 14.87 -12.58
C ALA A 133 -11.21 15.96 -11.62
N LEU A 134 -10.42 16.26 -10.58
CA LEU A 134 -10.74 17.28 -9.57
C LEU A 134 -10.72 18.71 -10.15
N PHE A 135 -9.83 18.98 -11.09
CA PHE A 135 -9.61 20.32 -11.66
C PHE A 135 -9.68 20.31 -13.20
N PRO A 136 -10.84 20.03 -13.81
CA PRO A 136 -10.95 19.88 -15.26
C PRO A 136 -10.59 21.17 -16.04
N ASN A 137 -10.74 22.33 -15.38
CA ASN A 137 -10.42 23.65 -15.95
C ASN A 137 -9.11 24.24 -15.41
N GLY A 138 -8.27 23.45 -14.72
CA GLY A 138 -7.06 23.93 -14.05
C GLY A 138 -5.84 24.13 -14.97
N GLY A 139 -6.01 24.02 -16.28
CA GLY A 139 -4.97 24.26 -17.28
C GLY A 139 -3.90 23.15 -17.33
N ILE A 140 -2.72 23.50 -17.82
CA ILE A 140 -1.64 22.54 -18.06
C ILE A 140 -1.17 21.85 -16.77
N ILE A 141 -1.13 22.57 -15.66
CA ILE A 141 -0.60 22.05 -14.36
C ILE A 141 -1.43 20.88 -13.83
N THR A 142 -2.73 20.89 -14.06
CA THR A 142 -3.66 19.84 -13.61
C THR A 142 -3.97 18.82 -14.70
N SER A 143 -3.39 18.97 -15.90
CA SER A 143 -3.50 17.93 -16.92
C SER A 143 -2.89 16.63 -16.45
N GLN A 144 -3.48 15.49 -16.80
CA GLN A 144 -3.13 14.16 -16.27
C GLN A 144 -1.62 13.87 -16.29
N TYR A 145 -0.95 14.16 -17.42
CA TYR A 145 0.48 13.85 -17.56
C TYR A 145 1.39 14.78 -16.76
N VAL A 146 1.07 16.09 -16.75
CA VAL A 146 1.87 17.07 -16.00
C VAL A 146 1.65 16.89 -14.50
N ALA A 147 0.43 16.62 -14.06
CA ALA A 147 0.11 16.31 -12.68
C ALA A 147 0.79 15.01 -12.23
N ALA A 148 0.79 13.97 -13.06
CA ALA A 148 1.55 12.74 -12.80
C ALA A 148 3.05 13.03 -12.63
N PHE A 149 3.65 13.85 -13.47
CA PHE A 149 5.06 14.18 -13.40
C PHE A 149 5.46 14.87 -12.08
N TRP A 150 4.80 15.99 -11.73
CA TRP A 150 5.17 16.68 -10.48
C TRP A 150 4.72 15.93 -9.23
N GLY A 151 3.59 15.22 -9.29
CA GLY A 151 3.13 14.34 -8.21
C GLY A 151 4.11 13.18 -7.97
N GLY A 152 4.65 12.60 -9.05
CA GLY A 152 5.70 11.59 -8.97
C GLY A 152 6.96 12.13 -8.27
N ILE A 153 7.41 13.33 -8.61
CA ILE A 153 8.55 13.96 -7.91
C ILE A 153 8.26 14.10 -6.41
N LEU A 154 7.06 14.56 -6.01
CA LEU A 154 6.69 14.67 -4.60
C LEU A 154 6.70 13.31 -3.88
N MET A 155 6.18 12.26 -4.52
CA MET A 155 6.22 10.91 -3.98
C MET A 155 7.65 10.40 -3.83
N MET A 156 8.54 10.72 -4.78
CA MET A 156 9.95 10.33 -4.75
C MET A 156 10.71 11.01 -3.61
N VAL A 157 10.40 12.26 -3.29
CA VAL A 157 10.99 12.98 -2.14
C VAL A 157 10.68 12.26 -0.82
N THR A 158 9.44 11.82 -0.62
CA THR A 158 9.06 11.07 0.59
C THR A 158 9.73 9.71 0.66
N ALA A 159 9.87 9.02 -0.48
CA ALA A 159 10.59 7.75 -0.57
C ALA A 159 12.10 7.92 -0.27
N TYR A 160 12.71 9.02 -0.70
CA TYR A 160 14.12 9.33 -0.41
C TYR A 160 14.40 9.50 1.09
N MET A 161 13.41 9.94 1.88
CA MET A 161 13.52 10.04 3.34
C MET A 161 13.51 8.66 4.04
N GLY A 162 13.32 7.57 3.32
CA GLY A 162 13.30 6.20 3.83
C GLY A 162 12.17 5.93 4.84
N TYR A 163 12.40 5.00 5.77
CA TYR A 163 11.38 4.59 6.75
C TYR A 163 10.82 5.77 7.56
N LYS A 164 11.63 6.77 7.90
CA LYS A 164 11.18 7.95 8.64
C LYS A 164 10.13 8.75 7.85
N GLY A 165 10.38 8.98 6.57
CA GLY A 165 9.42 9.66 5.68
C GLY A 165 8.12 8.89 5.53
N LEU A 166 8.21 7.58 5.29
CA LEU A 166 7.05 6.70 5.21
C LEU A 166 6.23 6.69 6.50
N ASN A 167 6.88 6.65 7.65
CA ASN A 167 6.21 6.65 8.95
C ASN A 167 5.45 7.96 9.19
N ILE A 168 6.07 9.12 8.93
CA ILE A 168 5.42 10.43 9.08
C ILE A 168 4.22 10.55 8.12
N LEU A 169 4.43 10.20 6.85
CA LEU A 169 3.37 10.24 5.85
C LEU A 169 2.19 9.33 6.23
N SER A 170 2.46 8.14 6.73
CA SER A 170 1.42 7.18 7.13
C SER A 170 0.58 7.70 8.31
N TYR A 171 1.17 8.37 9.28
CA TYR A 171 0.42 8.96 10.41
C TYR A 171 -0.55 10.07 9.98
N ILE A 172 -0.30 10.72 8.85
CA ILE A 172 -1.17 11.78 8.30
C ILE A 172 -2.14 11.17 7.27
N ALA A 173 -1.62 10.41 6.31
CA ALA A 173 -2.38 9.91 5.18
C ALA A 173 -3.40 8.84 5.58
N VAL A 174 -3.04 7.89 6.45
CA VAL A 174 -3.93 6.79 6.85
C VAL A 174 -5.24 7.30 7.48
N PRO A 175 -5.23 8.16 8.50
CA PRO A 175 -6.47 8.71 9.05
C PRO A 175 -7.26 9.53 8.03
N SER A 176 -6.57 10.35 7.22
CA SER A 176 -7.23 11.20 6.22
C SER A 176 -7.97 10.39 5.16
N ILE A 177 -7.31 9.38 4.58
CA ILE A 177 -7.93 8.50 3.57
C ILE A 177 -9.03 7.65 4.21
N ALA A 178 -8.85 7.18 5.45
CA ALA A 178 -9.87 6.43 6.16
C ALA A 178 -11.14 7.27 6.37
N ILE A 179 -11.01 8.52 6.81
CA ILE A 179 -12.15 9.42 7.00
C ILE A 179 -12.84 9.69 5.65
N LEU A 180 -12.09 10.03 4.61
CA LEU A 180 -12.63 10.25 3.26
C LEU A 180 -13.37 9.02 2.73
N SER A 181 -12.79 7.83 2.90
CA SER A 181 -13.43 6.58 2.48
C SER A 181 -14.74 6.31 3.22
N VAL A 182 -14.78 6.53 4.54
CA VAL A 182 -16.02 6.37 5.33
C VAL A 182 -17.08 7.37 4.90
N VAL A 183 -16.71 8.65 4.75
CA VAL A 183 -17.64 9.70 4.29
C VAL A 183 -18.16 9.36 2.89
N GLY A 184 -17.28 8.99 1.96
CA GLY A 184 -17.66 8.60 0.60
C GLY A 184 -18.62 7.40 0.59
N VAL A 185 -18.34 6.34 1.36
CA VAL A 185 -19.25 5.21 1.50
C VAL A 185 -20.61 5.64 2.06
N CYS A 186 -20.63 6.46 3.11
CA CYS A 186 -21.89 6.92 3.72
C CYS A 186 -22.74 7.73 2.75
N VAL A 187 -22.12 8.63 1.97
CA VAL A 187 -22.82 9.45 0.97
C VAL A 187 -23.33 8.58 -0.18
N ALA A 188 -22.47 7.71 -0.73
CA ALA A 188 -22.83 6.80 -1.82
C ALA A 188 -24.00 5.87 -1.45
N VAL A 189 -23.92 5.24 -0.28
CA VAL A 189 -24.99 4.33 0.21
C VAL A 189 -26.32 5.05 0.41
N LYS A 190 -26.30 6.28 0.94
CA LYS A 190 -27.53 7.09 1.07
C LYS A 190 -28.11 7.46 -0.30
N GLY A 191 -27.27 7.85 -1.24
CA GLY A 191 -27.67 8.25 -2.60
C GLY A 191 -28.25 7.08 -3.41
N SER A 192 -27.80 5.86 -3.19
CA SER A 192 -28.24 4.65 -3.93
C SER A 192 -29.53 3.99 -3.43
N GLY A 193 -30.21 4.56 -2.44
CA GLY A 193 -31.39 3.95 -1.82
C GLY A 193 -31.09 3.07 -0.59
N GLY A 194 -29.86 3.16 -0.06
CA GLY A 194 -29.46 2.53 1.20
C GLY A 194 -28.88 1.12 1.04
N TRP A 195 -28.63 0.47 2.16
CA TRP A 195 -28.00 -0.85 2.24
C TRP A 195 -28.76 -1.95 1.48
N ASN A 196 -30.09 -1.88 1.45
CA ASN A 196 -30.91 -2.88 0.75
C ASN A 196 -30.64 -2.90 -0.75
N ALA A 197 -30.36 -1.75 -1.37
CA ALA A 197 -30.03 -1.67 -2.77
C ALA A 197 -28.68 -2.37 -3.07
N ILE A 198 -27.67 -2.13 -2.22
CA ILE A 198 -26.35 -2.75 -2.36
C ILE A 198 -26.40 -4.27 -2.11
N MET A 199 -27.16 -4.71 -1.11
CA MET A 199 -27.28 -6.14 -0.77
C MET A 199 -27.97 -6.97 -1.87
N ASN A 200 -28.86 -6.33 -2.64
CA ASN A 200 -29.59 -6.94 -3.74
C ASN A 200 -29.03 -6.57 -5.12
N LEU A 201 -27.83 -6.00 -5.17
CA LEU A 201 -27.18 -5.62 -6.41
C LEU A 201 -26.94 -6.86 -7.29
N VAL A 202 -27.42 -6.80 -8.52
CA VAL A 202 -27.09 -7.78 -9.56
C VAL A 202 -25.92 -7.22 -10.38
N PRO A 203 -24.76 -7.88 -10.37
CA PRO A 203 -23.57 -7.36 -11.06
C PRO A 203 -23.81 -7.28 -12.57
N PRO A 204 -23.52 -6.14 -13.24
CA PRO A 204 -23.70 -6.01 -14.69
C PRO A 204 -22.71 -6.85 -15.51
N LYS A 205 -21.54 -7.15 -14.93
CA LYS A 205 -20.49 -7.99 -15.57
C LYS A 205 -19.98 -9.00 -14.55
N PRO A 206 -20.61 -10.17 -14.41
CA PRO A 206 -20.28 -11.14 -13.39
C PRO A 206 -18.80 -11.56 -13.42
N MET A 207 -18.14 -11.47 -12.26
CA MET A 207 -16.76 -11.88 -12.02
C MET A 207 -16.77 -13.08 -11.06
N THR A 208 -15.92 -14.07 -11.32
CA THR A 208 -15.81 -15.23 -10.43
C THR A 208 -15.06 -14.88 -9.14
N ILE A 209 -15.38 -15.55 -8.03
CA ILE A 209 -14.69 -15.38 -6.74
C ILE A 209 -13.18 -15.63 -6.92
N SER A 210 -12.78 -16.64 -7.69
CA SER A 210 -11.38 -16.94 -7.95
C SER A 210 -10.66 -15.80 -8.69
N ALA A 211 -11.28 -15.21 -9.71
CA ALA A 211 -10.70 -14.06 -10.41
C ALA A 211 -10.53 -12.86 -9.48
N SER A 212 -11.48 -12.61 -8.59
CA SER A 212 -11.40 -11.54 -7.60
C SER A 212 -10.30 -11.79 -6.56
N ILE A 213 -10.16 -13.02 -6.06
CA ILE A 213 -9.04 -13.39 -5.16
C ILE A 213 -7.71 -13.18 -5.86
N VAL A 214 -7.58 -13.60 -7.14
CA VAL A 214 -6.34 -13.39 -7.92
C VAL A 214 -6.06 -11.90 -8.11
N ALA A 215 -7.08 -11.07 -8.38
CA ALA A 215 -6.90 -9.63 -8.49
C ALA A 215 -6.42 -8.99 -7.17
N ILE A 216 -7.01 -9.39 -6.03
CA ILE A 216 -6.63 -8.89 -4.70
C ILE A 216 -5.19 -9.33 -4.37
N VAL A 217 -4.87 -10.60 -4.51
CA VAL A 217 -3.51 -11.11 -4.24
C VAL A 217 -2.51 -10.47 -5.20
N GLY A 218 -2.84 -10.39 -6.49
CA GLY A 218 -1.99 -9.77 -7.51
C GLY A 218 -1.69 -8.31 -7.24
N SER A 219 -2.67 -7.55 -6.71
CA SER A 219 -2.48 -6.13 -6.40
C SER A 219 -1.40 -5.85 -5.35
N PHE A 220 -1.11 -6.81 -4.47
CA PHE A 220 -0.12 -6.66 -3.39
C PHE A 220 0.93 -7.80 -3.33
N ALA A 221 0.95 -8.74 -4.26
CA ALA A 221 1.90 -9.85 -4.25
C ALA A 221 3.37 -9.38 -4.19
N GLY A 222 3.72 -8.38 -5.01
CA GLY A 222 5.06 -7.77 -4.99
C GLY A 222 5.37 -7.08 -3.66
N GLY A 223 4.40 -6.39 -3.09
CA GLY A 223 4.52 -5.74 -1.80
C GLY A 223 4.68 -6.73 -0.65
N ALA A 224 3.92 -7.81 -0.65
CA ALA A 224 4.06 -8.88 0.33
C ALA A 224 5.41 -9.60 0.22
N ALA A 225 5.95 -9.75 -1.00
CA ALA A 225 7.32 -10.23 -1.21
C ALA A 225 8.38 -9.29 -0.63
N ALA A 226 8.14 -7.97 -0.68
CA ALA A 226 9.02 -6.95 -0.12
C ALA A 226 8.70 -6.61 1.36
N GLN A 227 7.86 -7.38 2.04
CA GLN A 227 7.40 -7.06 3.40
C GLN A 227 8.56 -6.92 4.41
N SER A 228 9.66 -7.64 4.21
CA SER A 228 10.87 -7.51 5.04
C SER A 228 11.45 -6.09 5.03
N ASP A 229 11.29 -5.33 3.96
CA ASP A 229 11.82 -3.95 3.87
C ASP A 229 11.14 -2.99 4.87
N ILE A 230 9.88 -3.26 5.22
CA ILE A 230 9.16 -2.55 6.27
C ILE A 230 9.45 -3.18 7.63
N THR A 231 9.34 -4.49 7.73
CA THR A 231 9.31 -5.20 9.01
C THR A 231 10.68 -5.47 9.61
N ARG A 232 11.78 -5.27 8.87
CA ARG A 232 13.15 -5.28 9.42
C ARG A 232 13.33 -4.29 10.58
N TYR A 233 12.51 -3.25 10.65
CA TYR A 233 12.47 -2.31 11.78
C TYR A 233 11.60 -2.77 12.96
N ALA A 234 10.90 -3.90 12.87
CA ALA A 234 10.12 -4.42 13.98
C ALA A 234 11.02 -4.95 15.10
N LYS A 235 10.61 -4.76 16.36
CA LYS A 235 11.34 -5.24 17.54
C LYS A 235 11.51 -6.76 17.54
N ASP A 236 10.50 -7.48 17.08
CA ASP A 236 10.46 -8.93 17.06
C ASP A 236 9.52 -9.46 15.96
N ALA A 237 9.58 -10.76 15.72
CA ALA A 237 8.76 -11.43 14.71
C ALA A 237 7.25 -11.32 14.98
N LYS A 238 6.83 -11.25 16.26
CA LYS A 238 5.41 -11.10 16.63
C LYS A 238 4.91 -9.71 16.26
N THR A 239 5.67 -8.67 16.56
CA THR A 239 5.38 -7.29 16.16
C THR A 239 5.28 -7.16 14.64
N SER A 240 6.20 -7.79 13.90
CA SER A 240 6.19 -7.86 12.45
C SER A 240 4.92 -8.53 11.92
N TRP A 241 4.60 -9.73 12.44
CA TRP A 241 3.45 -10.50 12.04
C TRP A 241 2.14 -9.73 12.27
N LEU A 242 1.95 -9.22 13.48
CA LEU A 242 0.75 -8.45 13.82
C LEU A 242 0.62 -7.17 12.99
N GLY A 243 1.72 -6.45 12.75
CA GLY A 243 1.71 -5.28 11.89
C GLY A 243 1.36 -5.61 10.44
N THR A 244 1.87 -6.72 9.90
CA THR A 244 1.55 -7.19 8.56
C THR A 244 0.08 -7.61 8.44
N VAL A 245 -0.44 -8.36 9.42
CA VAL A 245 -1.87 -8.73 9.47
C VAL A 245 -2.75 -7.48 9.55
N PHE A 246 -2.38 -6.50 10.36
CA PHE A 246 -3.10 -5.23 10.43
C PHE A 246 -3.12 -4.51 9.07
N GLY A 247 -2.00 -4.46 8.37
CA GLY A 247 -1.90 -3.87 7.04
C GLY A 247 -2.81 -4.56 6.03
N TYR A 248 -2.63 -5.87 5.82
CA TYR A 248 -3.38 -6.58 4.77
C TYR A 248 -4.82 -6.92 5.18
N LEU A 249 -5.03 -7.54 6.35
CA LEU A 249 -6.36 -8.04 6.71
C LEU A 249 -7.30 -6.92 7.17
N ILE A 250 -6.79 -5.83 7.75
CA ILE A 250 -7.64 -4.72 8.22
C ILE A 250 -7.59 -3.56 7.23
N ALA A 251 -6.42 -2.95 7.02
CA ALA A 251 -6.33 -1.73 6.23
C ALA A 251 -6.63 -1.95 4.74
N ASN A 252 -6.08 -3.01 4.13
CA ASN A 252 -6.36 -3.33 2.72
C ASN A 252 -7.80 -3.80 2.51
N THR A 253 -8.35 -4.62 3.43
CA THR A 253 -9.77 -5.00 3.38
C THR A 253 -10.66 -3.77 3.42
N PHE A 254 -10.38 -2.83 4.31
CA PHE A 254 -11.13 -1.59 4.43
C PHE A 254 -11.14 -0.79 3.12
N VAL A 255 -9.98 -0.56 2.50
CA VAL A 255 -9.91 0.26 1.29
C VAL A 255 -10.53 -0.42 0.07
N ILE A 256 -10.36 -1.74 -0.07
CA ILE A 256 -11.00 -2.51 -1.15
C ILE A 256 -12.53 -2.50 -0.99
N LEU A 257 -13.04 -2.73 0.22
CA LEU A 257 -14.49 -2.68 0.48
C LEU A 257 -15.05 -1.27 0.30
N ALA A 258 -14.30 -0.22 0.64
CA ALA A 258 -14.72 1.15 0.35
C ALA A 258 -14.87 1.38 -1.15
N GLY A 259 -13.88 0.99 -1.97
CA GLY A 259 -13.96 1.06 -3.42
C GLY A 259 -15.14 0.26 -3.98
N TYR A 260 -15.34 -0.97 -3.48
CA TYR A 260 -16.51 -1.79 -3.85
C TYR A 260 -17.83 -1.08 -3.57
N LEU A 261 -18.03 -0.59 -2.34
CA LEU A 261 -19.28 0.03 -1.91
C LEU A 261 -19.59 1.32 -2.68
N ILE A 262 -18.56 2.14 -2.92
CA ILE A 262 -18.70 3.38 -3.69
C ILE A 262 -19.15 3.05 -5.12
N THR A 263 -18.49 2.13 -5.79
CA THR A 263 -18.84 1.73 -7.16
C THR A 263 -20.20 1.03 -7.23
N ALA A 264 -20.47 0.12 -6.31
CA ALA A 264 -21.76 -0.57 -6.24
C ALA A 264 -22.94 0.41 -6.03
N ALA A 265 -22.69 1.51 -5.32
CA ALA A 265 -23.71 2.52 -5.03
C ALA A 265 -23.87 3.56 -6.13
N THR A 266 -22.77 3.99 -6.79
CA THR A 266 -22.78 5.06 -7.80
C THR A 266 -22.89 4.56 -9.22
N GLY A 267 -22.49 3.30 -9.48
CA GLY A 267 -22.33 2.78 -10.84
C GLY A 267 -21.13 3.33 -11.57
N GLU A 268 -20.21 4.06 -10.89
CA GLU A 268 -19.02 4.66 -11.50
C GLU A 268 -17.77 3.84 -11.20
N SER A 269 -17.01 3.50 -12.24
CA SER A 269 -15.83 2.64 -12.13
C SER A 269 -14.55 3.37 -11.74
N ASP A 270 -14.52 4.68 -11.93
CA ASP A 270 -13.38 5.52 -11.60
C ASP A 270 -13.60 6.14 -10.22
N PRO A 271 -12.89 5.69 -9.15
CA PRO A 271 -13.09 6.19 -7.80
C PRO A 271 -13.00 7.71 -7.67
N PRO A 272 -12.03 8.44 -8.27
CA PRO A 272 -12.03 9.90 -8.30
C PRO A 272 -13.32 10.51 -8.85
N VAL A 273 -13.81 9.99 -9.96
CA VAL A 273 -15.06 10.49 -10.60
C VAL A 273 -16.26 10.15 -9.72
N ALA A 274 -16.29 8.94 -9.15
CA ALA A 274 -17.34 8.54 -8.22
C ALA A 274 -17.42 9.46 -7.00
N PHE A 275 -16.29 9.88 -6.43
CA PHE A 275 -16.23 10.84 -5.32
C PHE A 275 -16.74 12.24 -5.71
N LEU A 276 -16.55 12.65 -6.96
CA LEU A 276 -17.03 13.95 -7.46
C LEU A 276 -18.52 13.94 -7.80
N ALA A 277 -19.08 12.77 -8.07
CA ALA A 277 -20.50 12.59 -8.41
C ALA A 277 -21.42 12.51 -7.18
N MET A 278 -20.84 12.45 -5.96
CA MET A 278 -21.57 12.39 -4.69
C MET A 278 -21.83 13.76 -4.10
#